data_b626966f2d27b273f91ea6278bb2290b
#
_entry.id   b626966f2d27b273f91ea6278bb2290b
#
_cell.length_a   1.000
_cell.length_b   1.000
_cell.length_c   1.000
_cell.angle_alpha   90.00
_cell.angle_beta   90.00
_cell.angle_gamma   90.00
#
_symmetry.space_group_name_H-M   'P 1'
#
loop_
_entity.id
_entity.type
_entity.pdbx_description
1 polymer ?
#
loop_
_entity_poly.entity_id
_entity_poly.type
_entity_poly.pdbx_seq_one_letter_code
_entity_poly.pdbx_strand_id
1 'polypeptide(L)'
;MLRKIRICLQVAMMALVTLLLLGIGFNVHLWAGWVAKIQFLPALMALNFGVLAVLVVVALLFGRIYCSVVCPLGTMQDFFSWLGGKAKKNRFSYAKENKWLRYGFLAVFVVAMIFGFAPVTTLFAPYSAYGRIVNSLFKPLYDLLNNWLASIDASHDRYNFTEVQVWMRSVTTFVVALLTLLILGFIAWRKGRLYCNSICPVGTILSFFSRFSLFRVRFDES
;
A
#
# COMPACT_ATOMS: atom_id res chain seq x y z
N MET A 1 -5.03 24.63 1.70
CA MET A 1 -6.22 23.77 1.48
C MET A 1 -5.87 22.43 0.83
N LEU A 2 -5.20 22.39 -0.31
CA LEU A 2 -4.87 21.16 -1.07
C LEU A 2 -4.13 20.08 -0.26
N ARG A 3 -3.20 20.44 0.65
CA ARG A 3 -2.49 19.47 1.49
C ARG A 3 -3.42 18.72 2.45
N LYS A 4 -4.40 19.42 3.05
CA LYS A 4 -5.37 18.81 3.98
C LYS A 4 -6.29 17.85 3.25
N ILE A 5 -6.80 18.23 2.07
CA ILE A 5 -7.64 17.39 1.21
C ILE A 5 -6.89 16.12 0.80
N ARG A 6 -5.64 16.24 0.38
CA ARG A 6 -4.80 15.08 0.04
C ARG A 6 -4.66 14.11 1.21
N ILE A 7 -4.35 14.61 2.41
CA ILE A 7 -4.18 13.76 3.61
C ILE A 7 -5.51 13.07 3.95
N CYS A 8 -6.63 13.77 3.87
CA CYS A 8 -7.95 13.20 4.13
C CYS A 8 -8.26 12.05 3.16
N LEU A 9 -8.04 12.27 1.85
CA LEU A 9 -8.23 11.24 0.83
C LEU A 9 -7.29 10.03 1.02
N GLN A 10 -6.02 10.27 1.38
CA GLN A 10 -5.06 9.20 1.68
C GLN A 10 -5.54 8.31 2.82
N VAL A 11 -5.96 8.93 3.94
CA VAL A 11 -6.42 8.20 5.12
C VAL A 11 -7.71 7.46 4.81
N ALA A 12 -8.65 8.08 4.09
CA ALA A 12 -9.90 7.43 3.69
C ALA A 12 -9.65 6.20 2.80
N MET A 13 -8.79 6.33 1.78
CA MET A 13 -8.43 5.21 0.90
C MET A 13 -7.70 4.09 1.63
N MET A 14 -6.76 4.43 2.53
CA MET A 14 -6.08 3.45 3.36
C MET A 14 -7.07 2.72 4.28
N ALA A 15 -7.99 3.44 4.93
CA ALA A 15 -9.02 2.85 5.79
C ALA A 15 -9.94 1.91 5.00
N LEU A 16 -10.42 2.30 3.81
CA LEU A 16 -11.25 1.46 2.95
C LEU A 16 -10.53 0.17 2.53
N VAL A 17 -9.26 0.26 2.12
CA VAL A 17 -8.47 -0.92 1.76
C VAL A 17 -8.25 -1.82 2.98
N THR A 18 -7.97 -1.24 4.15
CA THR A 18 -7.77 -2.01 5.38
C THR A 18 -9.04 -2.73 5.81
N LEU A 19 -10.19 -2.05 5.80
CA LEU A 19 -11.50 -2.65 6.10
C LEU A 19 -11.83 -3.79 5.14
N LEU A 20 -11.55 -3.59 3.84
CA LEU A 20 -11.75 -4.62 2.83
C LEU A 20 -10.88 -5.85 3.09
N LEU A 21 -9.61 -5.65 3.44
CA LEU A 21 -8.65 -6.74 3.70
C LEU A 21 -8.92 -7.48 5.03
N LEU A 22 -9.41 -6.77 6.04
CA LEU A 22 -9.83 -7.38 7.31
C LEU A 22 -11.13 -8.17 7.16
N GLY A 23 -11.95 -7.87 6.16
CA GLY A 23 -13.24 -8.52 5.94
C GLY A 23 -14.30 -8.15 6.98
N ILE A 24 -14.18 -6.95 7.57
CA ILE A 24 -15.11 -6.45 8.58
C ILE A 24 -16.44 -6.10 7.94
N GLY A 25 -17.48 -6.89 8.25
CA GLY A 25 -18.83 -6.67 7.77
C GLY A 25 -19.16 -7.40 6.46
N PHE A 26 -20.30 -8.08 6.46
CA PHE A 26 -20.76 -8.93 5.36
C PHE A 26 -20.93 -8.19 4.02
N ASN A 27 -21.18 -6.88 4.05
CA ASN A 27 -21.45 -6.07 2.87
C ASN A 27 -20.25 -5.21 2.38
N VAL A 28 -19.11 -5.21 3.08
CA VAL A 28 -17.97 -4.36 2.70
C VAL A 28 -17.41 -4.76 1.33
N HIS A 29 -17.42 -6.05 0.99
CA HIS A 29 -17.00 -6.53 -0.33
C HIS A 29 -17.88 -6.01 -1.47
N LEU A 30 -19.18 -5.82 -1.23
CA LEU A 30 -20.09 -5.27 -2.23
C LEU A 30 -19.84 -3.78 -2.48
N TRP A 31 -19.62 -3.00 -1.42
CA TRP A 31 -19.47 -1.54 -1.51
C TRP A 31 -18.03 -1.10 -1.79
N ALA A 32 -17.05 -1.74 -1.18
CA ALA A 32 -15.65 -1.36 -1.30
C ALA A 32 -14.82 -2.25 -2.25
N GLY A 33 -15.39 -3.32 -2.82
CA GLY A 33 -14.68 -4.23 -3.72
C GLY A 33 -14.10 -3.55 -4.97
N TRP A 34 -14.72 -2.44 -5.42
CA TRP A 34 -14.19 -1.64 -6.53
C TRP A 34 -12.82 -1.02 -6.20
N VAL A 35 -12.55 -0.71 -4.92
CA VAL A 35 -11.26 -0.14 -4.48
C VAL A 35 -10.09 -1.10 -4.73
N ALA A 36 -10.31 -2.41 -4.57
CA ALA A 36 -9.31 -3.41 -4.93
C ALA A 36 -9.10 -3.48 -6.46
N LYS A 37 -10.18 -3.35 -7.24
CA LYS A 37 -10.13 -3.42 -8.71
C LYS A 37 -9.41 -2.23 -9.34
N ILE A 38 -9.42 -1.06 -8.72
CA ILE A 38 -8.69 0.13 -9.21
C ILE A 38 -7.20 0.12 -8.82
N GLN A 39 -6.75 -0.85 -8.01
CA GLN A 39 -5.32 -0.97 -7.74
C GLN A 39 -4.58 -1.45 -8.99
N PHE A 40 -3.40 -0.88 -9.23
CA PHE A 40 -2.63 -1.10 -10.46
C PHE A 40 -2.37 -2.59 -10.74
N LEU A 41 -1.90 -3.34 -9.74
CA LEU A 41 -1.55 -4.75 -9.95
C LEU A 41 -2.78 -5.65 -10.15
N PRO A 42 -3.84 -5.60 -9.33
CA PRO A 42 -5.07 -6.34 -9.60
C PRO A 42 -5.69 -6.01 -10.96
N ALA A 43 -5.68 -4.73 -11.38
CA ALA A 43 -6.15 -4.31 -12.69
C ALA A 43 -5.30 -4.89 -13.82
N LEU A 44 -3.98 -4.95 -13.65
CA LEU A 44 -3.06 -5.54 -14.62
C LEU A 44 -3.26 -7.05 -14.73
N MET A 45 -3.37 -7.76 -13.61
CA MET A 45 -3.58 -9.21 -13.59
C MET A 45 -4.96 -9.61 -14.15
N ALA A 46 -5.99 -8.77 -13.93
CA ALA A 46 -7.32 -8.97 -14.50
C ALA A 46 -7.43 -8.54 -15.96
N LEU A 47 -6.33 -8.06 -16.59
CA LEU A 47 -6.30 -7.49 -17.96
C LEU A 47 -7.38 -6.42 -18.17
N ASN A 48 -7.67 -5.64 -17.14
CA ASN A 48 -8.67 -4.59 -17.20
C ASN A 48 -8.07 -3.33 -17.83
N PHE A 49 -8.07 -3.30 -19.18
CA PHE A 49 -7.50 -2.20 -19.94
C PHE A 49 -8.17 -0.85 -19.67
N GLY A 50 -9.46 -0.84 -19.32
CA GLY A 50 -10.19 0.38 -18.98
C GLY A 50 -9.60 1.06 -17.73
N VAL A 51 -9.42 0.31 -16.65
CA VAL A 51 -8.82 0.83 -15.42
C VAL A 51 -7.36 1.25 -15.64
N LEU A 52 -6.59 0.45 -16.39
CA LEU A 52 -5.21 0.80 -16.72
C LEU A 52 -5.12 2.09 -17.54
N ALA A 53 -5.99 2.26 -18.54
CA ALA A 53 -6.06 3.48 -19.33
C ALA A 53 -6.39 4.70 -18.46
N VAL A 54 -7.37 4.60 -17.56
CA VAL A 54 -7.71 5.67 -16.61
C VAL A 54 -6.52 6.00 -15.70
N LEU A 55 -5.82 5.00 -15.19
CA LEU A 55 -4.63 5.22 -14.34
C LEU A 55 -3.50 5.93 -15.11
N VAL A 56 -3.29 5.58 -16.38
CA VAL A 56 -2.31 6.23 -17.25
C VAL A 56 -2.73 7.68 -17.54
N VAL A 57 -4.00 7.93 -17.87
CA VAL A 57 -4.52 9.29 -18.10
C VAL A 57 -4.36 10.14 -16.82
N VAL A 58 -4.72 9.63 -15.67
CA VAL A 58 -4.52 10.32 -14.38
C VAL A 58 -3.04 10.59 -14.12
N ALA A 59 -2.15 9.66 -14.47
CA ALA A 59 -0.70 9.86 -14.33
C ALA A 59 -0.16 10.92 -15.32
N LEU A 60 -0.72 11.02 -16.52
CA LEU A 60 -0.38 12.05 -17.51
C LEU A 60 -0.91 13.43 -17.10
N LEU A 61 -2.07 13.52 -16.47
CA LEU A 61 -2.64 14.79 -16.02
C LEU A 61 -1.96 15.30 -14.74
N PHE A 62 -1.90 14.47 -13.70
CA PHE A 62 -1.54 14.87 -12.35
C PHE A 62 -0.22 14.26 -11.84
N GLY A 63 0.51 13.55 -12.69
CA GLY A 63 1.74 12.88 -12.29
C GLY A 63 1.51 11.70 -11.36
N ARG A 64 2.28 11.62 -10.27
CA ARG A 64 2.28 10.46 -9.35
C ARG A 64 1.19 10.51 -8.29
N ILE A 65 0.01 11.03 -8.59
CA ILE A 65 -1.08 11.16 -7.62
C ILE A 65 -1.57 9.79 -7.11
N TYR A 66 -1.54 8.76 -7.96
CA TYR A 66 -1.85 7.38 -7.59
C TYR A 66 -1.02 6.90 -6.38
N CYS A 67 0.31 7.06 -6.44
CA CYS A 67 1.20 6.65 -5.35
C CYS A 67 1.00 7.47 -4.07
N SER A 68 0.39 8.64 -4.19
CA SER A 68 0.22 9.55 -3.07
C SER A 68 -1.18 9.52 -2.46
N VAL A 69 -2.18 8.99 -3.15
CA VAL A 69 -3.57 8.99 -2.67
C VAL A 69 -4.18 7.60 -2.66
N VAL A 70 -3.98 6.82 -3.73
CA VAL A 70 -4.67 5.54 -3.93
C VAL A 70 -3.88 4.37 -3.33
N CYS A 71 -2.54 4.41 -3.40
CA CYS A 71 -1.69 3.32 -2.95
C CYS A 71 -1.58 3.27 -1.41
N PRO A 72 -2.09 2.23 -0.74
CA PRO A 72 -2.06 2.14 0.73
C PRO A 72 -0.63 2.05 1.29
N LEU A 73 0.30 1.41 0.56
CA LEU A 73 1.70 1.35 0.96
C LEU A 73 2.36 2.72 0.95
N GLY A 74 2.00 3.59 -0.02
CA GLY A 74 2.49 4.97 -0.08
C GLY A 74 2.02 5.79 1.12
N THR A 75 0.75 5.61 1.52
CA THR A 75 0.17 6.26 2.71
C THR A 75 0.86 5.78 3.99
N MET A 76 1.12 4.48 4.10
CA MET A 76 1.86 3.91 5.23
C MET A 76 3.28 4.50 5.34
N GLN A 77 3.98 4.68 4.21
CA GLN A 77 5.30 5.34 4.22
C GLN A 77 5.22 6.81 4.65
N ASP A 78 4.17 7.53 4.25
CA ASP A 78 3.95 8.91 4.70
C ASP A 78 3.73 8.99 6.21
N PHE A 79 3.02 8.01 6.78
CA PHE A 79 2.82 7.92 8.23
C PHE A 79 4.15 7.72 8.97
N PHE A 80 4.99 6.76 8.55
CA PHE A 80 6.32 6.53 9.15
C PHE A 80 7.26 7.72 8.93
N SER A 81 7.20 8.36 7.76
CA SER A 81 7.96 9.57 7.45
C SER A 81 7.56 10.75 8.34
N TRP A 82 6.25 10.93 8.59
CA TRP A 82 5.75 11.96 9.50
C TRP A 82 6.20 11.70 10.95
N LEU A 83 6.17 10.44 11.37
CA LEU A 83 6.65 10.03 12.69
C LEU A 83 8.15 10.28 12.84
N GLY A 84 8.94 9.96 11.80
CA GLY A 84 10.39 10.26 11.74
C GLY A 84 10.71 11.75 11.75
N GLY A 85 9.86 12.57 11.10
CA GLY A 85 10.01 14.03 11.09
C GLY A 85 9.76 14.70 12.45
N LYS A 86 8.94 14.09 13.31
CA LYS A 86 8.74 14.54 14.70
C LYS A 86 9.92 14.23 15.61
N ALA A 87 10.65 13.16 15.33
CA ALA A 87 11.92 12.89 16.02
C ALA A 87 12.96 13.89 15.55
N LYS A 88 13.21 14.97 16.30
CA LYS A 88 14.01 16.18 16.00
C LYS A 88 15.41 15.93 15.38
N LYS A 89 15.86 14.69 15.29
CA LYS A 89 17.16 14.25 14.79
C LYS A 89 17.22 13.90 13.30
N ASN A 90 16.09 13.76 12.62
CA ASN A 90 16.04 13.35 11.21
C ASN A 90 15.67 14.51 10.29
N ARG A 91 16.68 15.24 9.81
CA ARG A 91 16.52 16.02 8.58
C ARG A 91 16.56 15.04 7.41
N PHE A 92 15.48 14.97 6.62
CA PHE A 92 15.45 14.16 5.40
C PHE A 92 16.56 14.65 4.46
N SER A 93 17.59 13.83 4.27
CA SER A 93 18.57 14.07 3.24
C SER A 93 17.99 13.69 1.88
N TYR A 94 18.15 14.57 0.88
CA TYR A 94 17.80 14.26 -0.50
C TYR A 94 18.61 13.05 -0.96
N ALA A 95 17.95 11.92 -1.16
CA ALA A 95 18.58 10.72 -1.71
C ALA A 95 18.41 10.77 -3.23
N LYS A 96 19.52 11.00 -3.95
CA LYS A 96 19.54 10.92 -5.41
C LYS A 96 19.08 9.54 -5.85
N GLU A 97 18.11 9.50 -6.75
CA GLU A 97 17.59 8.22 -7.27
C GLU A 97 18.70 7.43 -7.99
N ASN A 98 18.87 6.17 -7.61
CA ASN A 98 19.78 5.29 -8.31
C ASN A 98 19.05 4.64 -9.48
N LYS A 99 19.33 5.14 -10.70
CA LYS A 99 18.66 4.69 -11.93
C LYS A 99 18.87 3.19 -12.19
N TRP A 100 20.05 2.66 -11.90
CA TRP A 100 20.37 1.25 -12.08
C TRP A 100 19.50 0.35 -11.17
N LEU A 101 19.38 0.72 -9.91
CA LEU A 101 18.55 0.00 -8.96
C LEU A 101 17.08 -0.01 -9.40
N ARG A 102 16.59 1.14 -9.83
CA ARG A 102 15.20 1.35 -10.25
C ARG A 102 14.83 0.51 -11.47
N TYR A 103 15.64 0.55 -12.52
CA TYR A 103 15.39 -0.25 -13.74
C TYR A 103 15.68 -1.72 -13.53
N GLY A 104 16.66 -2.09 -12.69
CA GLY A 104 16.94 -3.46 -12.31
C GLY A 104 15.76 -4.14 -11.63
N PHE A 105 15.15 -3.50 -10.63
CA PHE A 105 13.94 -4.03 -9.98
C PHE A 105 12.74 -4.10 -10.92
N LEU A 106 12.59 -3.13 -11.83
CA LEU A 106 11.55 -3.19 -12.85
C LEU A 106 11.77 -4.38 -13.80
N ALA A 107 12.98 -4.61 -14.25
CA ALA A 107 13.30 -5.73 -15.14
C ALA A 107 13.03 -7.08 -14.44
N VAL A 108 13.47 -7.26 -13.20
CA VAL A 108 13.19 -8.47 -12.40
C VAL A 108 11.68 -8.68 -12.24
N PHE A 109 10.92 -7.60 -11.97
CA PHE A 109 9.46 -7.69 -11.85
C PHE A 109 8.79 -8.11 -13.16
N VAL A 110 9.18 -7.52 -14.29
CA VAL A 110 8.63 -7.85 -15.61
C VAL A 110 8.98 -9.29 -16.00
N VAL A 111 10.22 -9.70 -15.81
CA VAL A 111 10.66 -11.09 -16.05
C VAL A 111 9.87 -12.06 -15.19
N ALA A 112 9.73 -11.78 -13.89
CA ALA A 112 8.94 -12.61 -12.98
C ALA A 112 7.46 -12.71 -13.38
N MET A 113 6.87 -11.63 -13.94
CA MET A 113 5.52 -11.66 -14.48
C MET A 113 5.41 -12.54 -15.73
N ILE A 114 6.36 -12.44 -16.67
CA ILE A 114 6.35 -13.22 -17.90
C ILE A 114 6.50 -14.72 -17.60
N PHE A 115 7.41 -15.08 -16.68
CA PHE A 115 7.62 -16.47 -16.27
C PHE A 115 6.61 -17.00 -15.25
N GLY A 116 5.66 -16.18 -14.80
CA GLY A 116 4.62 -16.59 -13.84
C GLY A 116 5.14 -16.81 -12.41
N PHE A 117 6.30 -16.26 -12.03
CA PHE A 117 6.82 -16.34 -10.66
C PHE A 117 6.02 -15.48 -9.69
N ALA A 118 4.84 -15.99 -9.27
CA ALA A 118 3.92 -15.31 -8.36
C ALA A 118 4.56 -14.83 -7.05
N PRO A 119 5.46 -15.58 -6.36
CA PRO A 119 6.07 -15.11 -5.12
C PRO A 119 6.88 -13.81 -5.29
N VAL A 120 7.64 -13.71 -6.39
CA VAL A 120 8.46 -12.52 -6.66
C VAL A 120 7.58 -11.32 -7.01
N THR A 121 6.58 -11.51 -7.88
CA THR A 121 5.66 -10.44 -8.26
C THR A 121 4.88 -9.91 -7.05
N THR A 122 4.40 -10.79 -6.18
CA THR A 122 3.66 -10.40 -4.98
C THR A 122 4.55 -9.75 -3.91
N LEU A 123 5.84 -10.09 -3.87
CA LEU A 123 6.80 -9.50 -2.93
C LEU A 123 7.03 -8.01 -3.23
N PHE A 124 7.23 -7.67 -4.51
CA PHE A 124 7.52 -6.29 -4.94
C PHE A 124 6.28 -5.45 -5.19
N ALA A 125 5.11 -6.06 -5.33
CA ALA A 125 3.86 -5.35 -5.54
C ALA A 125 3.42 -4.60 -4.28
N PRO A 126 3.19 -3.28 -4.35
CA PRO A 126 2.88 -2.49 -3.17
C PRO A 126 1.55 -2.89 -2.51
N TYR A 127 0.54 -3.23 -3.31
CA TYR A 127 -0.75 -3.69 -2.80
C TYR A 127 -0.63 -5.05 -2.09
N SER A 128 0.10 -6.00 -2.68
CA SER A 128 0.31 -7.33 -2.08
C SER A 128 1.16 -7.26 -0.81
N ALA A 129 2.18 -6.39 -0.79
CA ALA A 129 3.01 -6.16 0.40
C ALA A 129 2.16 -5.61 1.56
N TYR A 130 1.30 -4.61 1.28
CA TYR A 130 0.37 -4.07 2.26
C TYR A 130 -0.65 -5.13 2.71
N GLY A 131 -1.22 -5.88 1.78
CA GLY A 131 -2.16 -6.96 2.07
C GLY A 131 -1.59 -8.04 2.98
N ARG A 132 -0.31 -8.43 2.79
CA ARG A 132 0.38 -9.35 3.70
C ARG A 132 0.53 -8.77 5.09
N ILE A 133 0.92 -7.51 5.22
CA ILE A 133 1.05 -6.83 6.51
C ILE A 133 -0.30 -6.83 7.24
N VAL A 134 -1.38 -6.43 6.56
CA VAL A 134 -2.72 -6.40 7.16
C VAL A 134 -3.20 -7.80 7.55
N ASN A 135 -3.12 -8.77 6.63
CA ASN A 135 -3.64 -10.12 6.87
C ASN A 135 -2.81 -10.93 7.87
N SER A 136 -1.51 -10.68 8.00
CA SER A 136 -0.65 -11.45 8.91
C SER A 136 -0.44 -10.79 10.27
N LEU A 137 -0.54 -9.47 10.37
CA LEU A 137 -0.30 -8.73 11.62
C LEU A 137 -1.59 -8.17 12.21
N PHE A 138 -2.41 -7.49 11.40
CA PHE A 138 -3.61 -6.80 11.89
C PHE A 138 -4.82 -7.73 12.01
N LYS A 139 -4.98 -8.68 11.08
CA LYS A 139 -6.13 -9.59 11.11
C LYS A 139 -6.13 -10.51 12.33
N PRO A 140 -5.05 -11.19 12.73
CA PRO A 140 -5.05 -11.99 13.95
C PRO A 140 -5.34 -11.18 15.19
N LEU A 141 -4.84 -9.94 15.26
CA LEU A 141 -5.11 -9.03 16.37
C LEU A 141 -6.59 -8.64 16.41
N TYR A 142 -7.18 -8.37 15.25
CA TYR A 142 -8.62 -8.09 15.13
C TYR A 142 -9.46 -9.30 15.55
N ASP A 143 -9.12 -10.50 15.08
CA ASP A 143 -9.82 -11.74 15.41
C ASP A 143 -9.75 -12.05 16.93
N LEU A 144 -8.60 -11.81 17.57
CA LEU A 144 -8.44 -11.90 19.02
C LEU A 144 -9.34 -10.91 19.79
N LEU A 145 -9.36 -9.65 19.34
CA LEU A 145 -10.22 -8.62 19.94
C LEU A 145 -11.70 -8.96 19.75
N ASN A 146 -12.07 -9.45 18.57
CA ASN A 146 -13.44 -9.88 18.29
C ASN A 146 -13.86 -11.04 19.20
N ASN A 147 -13.00 -12.06 19.39
CA ASN A 147 -13.29 -13.17 20.26
C ASN A 147 -13.37 -12.76 21.74
N TRP A 148 -12.54 -11.81 22.15
CA TRP A 148 -12.62 -11.24 23.49
C TRP A 148 -13.95 -10.48 23.70
N LEU A 149 -14.39 -9.69 22.72
CA LEU A 149 -15.70 -9.03 22.76
C LEU A 149 -16.86 -10.05 22.73
N ALA A 150 -16.74 -11.11 21.92
CA ALA A 150 -17.74 -12.18 21.87
C ALA A 150 -17.88 -12.90 23.21
N SER A 151 -16.78 -13.12 23.93
CA SER A 151 -16.82 -13.74 25.27
C SER A 151 -17.53 -12.84 26.30
N ILE A 152 -17.36 -11.52 26.21
CA ILE A 152 -18.06 -10.55 27.07
C ILE A 152 -19.55 -10.51 26.71
N ASP A 153 -19.86 -10.49 25.41
CA ASP A 153 -21.25 -10.42 24.92
C ASP A 153 -22.05 -11.67 25.30
N ALA A 154 -21.41 -12.85 25.22
CA ALA A 154 -21.96 -14.11 25.66
C ALA A 154 -22.26 -14.13 27.17
N SER A 155 -21.45 -13.46 28.01
CA SER A 155 -21.70 -13.35 29.44
C SER A 155 -22.93 -12.49 29.79
N HIS A 156 -23.44 -11.69 28.84
CA HIS A 156 -24.61 -10.83 28.97
C HIS A 156 -25.81 -11.32 28.13
N ASP A 157 -25.83 -12.60 27.72
CA ASP A 157 -26.86 -13.21 26.86
C ASP A 157 -27.13 -12.44 25.53
N ARG A 158 -26.11 -11.77 25.03
CA ARG A 158 -26.15 -11.07 23.74
C ARG A 158 -25.24 -11.79 22.76
N TYR A 159 -25.67 -11.97 21.52
CA TYR A 159 -24.94 -12.66 20.46
C TYR A 159 -24.70 -11.75 19.25
N ASN A 160 -24.22 -10.53 19.50
CA ASN A 160 -23.89 -9.60 18.43
C ASN A 160 -22.55 -9.93 17.75
N PHE A 161 -21.64 -10.57 18.48
CA PHE A 161 -20.33 -11.00 18.00
C PHE A 161 -20.27 -12.53 17.97
N THR A 162 -19.83 -13.08 16.85
CA THR A 162 -19.60 -14.53 16.72
C THR A 162 -18.11 -14.83 16.90
N GLU A 163 -17.81 -15.95 17.54
CA GLU A 163 -16.43 -16.43 17.65
C GLU A 163 -15.89 -16.79 16.28
N VAL A 164 -14.72 -16.28 15.94
CA VAL A 164 -14.00 -16.56 14.71
C VAL A 164 -12.75 -17.35 15.04
N GLN A 165 -12.47 -18.42 14.30
CA GLN A 165 -11.22 -19.15 14.46
C GLN A 165 -10.04 -18.27 14.05
N VAL A 166 -9.16 -18.00 15.00
CA VAL A 166 -7.93 -17.24 14.75
C VAL A 166 -6.98 -18.15 13.96
N TRP A 167 -6.93 -17.93 12.64
CA TRP A 167 -6.09 -18.73 11.75
C TRP A 167 -4.78 -18.00 11.44
N MET A 168 -3.69 -18.43 12.00
CA MET A 168 -2.36 -18.02 11.56
C MET A 168 -1.97 -18.83 10.32
N ARG A 169 -2.03 -18.19 9.15
CA ARG A 169 -1.79 -18.83 7.85
C ARG A 169 -0.47 -19.62 7.75
N SER A 170 0.62 -19.04 8.22
CA SER A 170 1.95 -19.65 8.24
C SER A 170 2.91 -18.73 9.00
N VAL A 171 3.78 -19.33 9.81
CA VAL A 171 4.86 -18.60 10.50
C VAL A 171 5.77 -17.90 9.48
N THR A 172 6.05 -18.53 8.36
CA THR A 172 6.86 -17.95 7.27
C THR A 172 6.24 -16.67 6.72
N THR A 173 4.93 -16.67 6.46
CA THR A 173 4.22 -15.47 5.95
C THR A 173 4.21 -14.35 7.00
N PHE A 174 4.06 -14.69 8.28
CA PHE A 174 4.13 -13.74 9.38
C PHE A 174 5.52 -13.08 9.46
N VAL A 175 6.59 -13.88 9.42
CA VAL A 175 7.98 -13.38 9.46
C VAL A 175 8.25 -12.47 8.26
N VAL A 176 7.85 -12.87 7.05
CA VAL A 176 8.02 -12.06 5.83
C VAL A 176 7.23 -10.75 5.95
N ALA A 177 6.00 -10.76 6.47
CA ALA A 177 5.19 -9.56 6.68
C ALA A 177 5.85 -8.61 7.68
N LEU A 178 6.34 -9.15 8.80
CA LEU A 178 7.02 -8.39 9.84
C LEU A 178 8.31 -7.75 9.31
N LEU A 179 9.14 -8.53 8.62
CA LEU A 179 10.37 -8.03 8.00
C LEU A 179 10.06 -6.94 6.96
N THR A 180 9.05 -7.15 6.13
CA THR A 180 8.61 -6.15 5.15
C THR A 180 8.19 -4.85 5.84
N LEU A 181 7.40 -4.93 6.91
CA LEU A 181 6.97 -3.76 7.68
C LEU A 181 8.16 -3.02 8.30
N LEU A 182 9.08 -3.76 8.93
CA LEU A 182 10.27 -3.17 9.58
C LEU A 182 11.20 -2.50 8.57
N ILE A 183 11.49 -3.15 7.45
CA ILE A 183 12.36 -2.61 6.40
C ILE A 183 11.73 -1.36 5.78
N LEU A 184 10.45 -1.44 5.38
CA LEU A 184 9.73 -0.30 4.80
C LEU A 184 9.58 0.85 5.79
N GLY A 185 9.24 0.55 7.05
CA GLY A 185 9.13 1.52 8.12
C GLY A 185 10.45 2.23 8.39
N PHE A 186 11.56 1.48 8.48
CA PHE A 186 12.89 2.03 8.69
C PHE A 186 13.35 2.93 7.52
N ILE A 187 13.14 2.48 6.29
CA ILE A 187 13.47 3.28 5.09
C ILE A 187 12.62 4.56 5.07
N ALA A 188 11.32 4.44 5.34
CA ALA A 188 10.42 5.58 5.35
C ALA A 188 10.73 6.56 6.49
N TRP A 189 11.12 6.06 7.66
CA TRP A 189 11.56 6.87 8.79
C TRP A 189 12.81 7.72 8.46
N ARG A 190 13.79 7.11 7.77
CA ARG A 190 15.07 7.78 7.45
C ARG A 190 15.03 8.62 6.20
N LYS A 191 14.39 8.15 5.13
CA LYS A 191 14.49 8.70 3.76
C LYS A 191 13.14 8.98 3.09
N GLY A 192 12.03 8.91 3.84
CA GLY A 192 10.70 9.15 3.31
C GLY A 192 10.29 8.12 2.25
N ARG A 193 9.80 8.56 1.10
CA ARG A 193 9.26 7.69 0.03
C ARG A 193 10.33 7.04 -0.87
N LEU A 194 11.49 6.69 -0.32
CA LEU A 194 12.58 6.11 -1.11
C LEU A 194 12.17 4.79 -1.79
N TYR A 195 11.41 3.93 -1.11
CA TYR A 195 10.94 2.67 -1.68
C TYR A 195 10.11 2.90 -2.95
N CYS A 196 9.14 3.83 -2.92
CA CYS A 196 8.31 4.14 -4.08
C CYS A 196 9.11 4.71 -5.26
N ASN A 197 10.23 5.38 -4.97
CA ASN A 197 11.06 6.00 -6.01
C ASN A 197 12.11 5.05 -6.61
N SER A 198 12.63 4.09 -5.83
CA SER A 198 13.81 3.32 -6.23
C SER A 198 13.54 1.82 -6.40
N ILE A 199 12.56 1.25 -5.69
CA ILE A 199 12.34 -0.20 -5.64
C ILE A 199 10.99 -0.58 -6.28
N CYS A 200 9.95 0.23 -6.05
CA CYS A 200 8.59 -0.10 -6.47
C CYS A 200 8.44 -0.10 -8.01
N PRO A 201 8.09 -1.24 -8.64
CA PRO A 201 7.92 -1.33 -10.08
C PRO A 201 6.76 -0.46 -10.57
N VAL A 202 5.65 -0.43 -9.84
CA VAL A 202 4.48 0.40 -10.16
C VAL A 202 4.86 1.90 -10.13
N GLY A 203 5.62 2.33 -9.11
CA GLY A 203 6.13 3.69 -9.03
C GLY A 203 7.06 4.04 -10.19
N THR A 204 7.82 3.08 -10.69
CA THR A 204 8.71 3.26 -11.84
C THR A 204 7.92 3.41 -13.14
N ILE A 205 6.93 2.56 -13.38
CA ILE A 205 6.06 2.62 -14.57
C ILE A 205 5.31 3.96 -14.59
N LEU A 206 4.64 4.32 -13.51
CA LEU A 206 3.89 5.58 -13.43
C LEU A 206 4.79 6.82 -13.50
N SER A 207 6.04 6.70 -13.07
CA SER A 207 7.03 7.77 -13.21
C SER A 207 7.43 8.05 -14.66
N PHE A 208 7.42 7.02 -15.51
CA PHE A 208 7.67 7.19 -16.93
C PHE A 208 6.59 8.06 -17.56
N PHE A 209 5.32 7.77 -17.29
CA PHE A 209 4.19 8.58 -17.76
C PHE A 209 4.15 9.97 -17.12
N SER A 210 4.48 10.09 -15.85
CA SER A 210 4.48 11.38 -15.14
C SER A 210 5.53 12.38 -15.66
N ARG A 211 6.47 11.92 -16.45
CA ARG A 211 7.43 12.79 -17.15
C ARG A 211 6.75 13.76 -18.13
N PHE A 212 5.62 13.33 -18.69
CA PHE A 212 4.81 14.06 -19.66
C PHE A 212 3.59 14.72 -19.01
N SER A 213 3.55 14.81 -17.67
CA SER A 213 2.39 15.35 -16.95
C SER A 213 2.19 16.83 -17.21
N LEU A 214 0.92 17.22 -17.42
CA LEU A 214 0.50 18.60 -17.65
C LEU A 214 0.72 19.48 -16.41
N PHE A 215 0.37 18.96 -15.22
CA PHE A 215 0.56 19.65 -13.95
C PHE A 215 1.89 19.22 -13.32
N ARG A 216 2.97 19.91 -13.66
CA ARG A 216 4.31 19.65 -13.15
C ARG A 216 4.76 20.76 -12.21
N VAL A 217 5.07 20.41 -10.96
CA VAL A 217 5.74 21.32 -10.04
C VAL A 217 7.23 21.40 -10.42
N ARG A 218 7.68 22.54 -10.87
CA ARG A 218 9.11 22.83 -11.09
C ARG A 218 9.61 23.58 -9.85
N PHE A 219 10.73 23.16 -9.32
CA PHE A 219 11.48 23.93 -8.34
C PHE A 219 12.57 24.66 -9.11
N ASP A 220 12.57 25.98 -9.03
CA ASP A 220 13.74 26.78 -9.44
C ASP A 220 14.81 26.65 -8.36
N GLU A 221 15.96 26.15 -8.74
CA GLU A 221 17.17 26.20 -7.91
C GLU A 221 17.75 27.61 -8.03
N SER A 222 17.24 28.54 -7.19
CA SER A 222 17.88 29.87 -7.00
C SER A 222 18.85 29.80 -5.84
#